data_bfbeab7b84a508ac821fdebcfc4987f6
#
_entry.id   bfbeab7b84a508ac821fdebcfc4987f6
#
_cell.length_a   1.000
_cell.length_b   1.000
_cell.length_c   1.000
_cell.angle_alpha   90.00
_cell.angle_beta   90.00
_cell.angle_gamma   90.00
#
_symmetry.space_group_name_H-M   'P 1'
#
loop_
_entity.id
_entity.type
_entity.pdbx_description
1 polymer ?
#
loop_
_entity_poly.entity_id
_entity_poly.type
_entity_poly.pdbx_seq_one_letter_code
_entity_poly.pdbx_strand_id
1 'polypeptide(L)'
;SQFIDMSLAKDIEAYFQENGIDHEKVAYCITDLEHNIKYSMNEKDEFIAASIYKLPLAMLYYDKVNEGEYTLDSTFTYSGYMHEDAGVISSDYGIGSQVPLSDLLNDLIIYSDNDAGHILYENLGGWKEYKEAMTKYTDSISENYYTMDNVTTANTMNDVVTYLYDHKEDYKGLIKNMEEAEPGEYLDRDTQLSMPQKYGMYDSA
;
A
#
# COMPACT_ATOMS: atom_id res chain seq x y z
N SER A 1 -28.93 -10.24 19.30
CA SER A 1 -28.54 -8.84 19.29
C SER A 1 -27.00 -8.81 19.23
N GLN A 2 -26.46 -8.39 18.09
CA GLN A 2 -25.03 -8.10 18.00
C GLN A 2 -24.76 -6.85 18.85
N PHE A 3 -24.06 -7.01 19.95
CA PHE A 3 -23.43 -5.89 20.64
C PHE A 3 -22.25 -5.43 19.77
N ILE A 4 -22.46 -4.34 19.04
CA ILE A 4 -21.34 -3.63 18.39
C ILE A 4 -20.56 -2.97 19.52
N ASP A 5 -19.33 -3.41 19.75
CA ASP A 5 -18.45 -2.76 20.70
C ASP A 5 -17.99 -1.41 20.10
N MET A 6 -18.59 -0.32 20.59
CA MET A 6 -18.24 1.05 20.20
C MET A 6 -17.05 1.61 20.98
N SER A 7 -16.39 0.80 21.83
CA SER A 7 -15.29 1.26 22.66
C SER A 7 -14.11 1.76 21.84
N LEU A 8 -13.73 1.03 20.78
CA LEU A 8 -12.62 1.41 19.91
C LEU A 8 -12.83 2.80 19.26
N ALA A 9 -14.03 3.06 18.72
CA ALA A 9 -14.33 4.34 18.10
C ALA A 9 -14.25 5.49 19.11
N LYS A 10 -14.73 5.27 20.35
CA LYS A 10 -14.65 6.24 21.45
C LYS A 10 -13.22 6.47 21.92
N ASP A 11 -12.41 5.43 21.98
CA ASP A 11 -11.00 5.51 22.36
C ASP A 11 -10.19 6.30 21.34
N ILE A 12 -10.44 6.09 20.05
CA ILE A 12 -9.81 6.87 18.97
C ILE A 12 -10.21 8.34 19.05
N GLU A 13 -11.48 8.62 19.25
CA GLU A 13 -12.01 9.98 19.40
C GLU A 13 -11.38 10.68 20.61
N ALA A 14 -11.31 10.02 21.77
CA ALA A 14 -10.67 10.54 22.95
C ALA A 14 -9.19 10.85 22.73
N TYR A 15 -8.47 9.96 22.06
CA TYR A 15 -7.07 10.15 21.71
C TYR A 15 -6.86 11.40 20.84
N PHE A 16 -7.73 11.62 19.83
CA PHE A 16 -7.66 12.82 18.99
C PHE A 16 -7.88 14.09 19.79
N GLN A 17 -8.87 14.10 20.69
CA GLN A 17 -9.14 15.25 21.56
C GLN A 17 -7.99 15.55 22.52
N GLU A 18 -7.46 14.54 23.18
CA GLU A 18 -6.36 14.65 24.14
C GLU A 18 -5.05 15.14 23.47
N ASN A 19 -4.84 14.80 22.21
CA ASN A 19 -3.62 15.15 21.46
C ASN A 19 -3.81 16.33 20.50
N GLY A 20 -4.96 16.98 20.52
CA GLY A 20 -5.24 18.15 19.66
C GLY A 20 -5.21 17.84 18.18
N ILE A 21 -5.56 16.60 17.80
CA ILE A 21 -5.58 16.17 16.38
C ILE A 21 -6.85 16.70 15.72
N ASP A 22 -6.66 17.40 14.60
CA ASP A 22 -7.75 17.94 13.80
C ASP A 22 -8.44 16.81 13.01
N HIS A 23 -9.72 16.58 13.32
CA HIS A 23 -10.53 15.54 12.70
C HIS A 23 -10.66 15.68 11.18
N GLU A 24 -10.59 16.90 10.64
CA GLU A 24 -10.66 17.14 9.20
C GLU A 24 -9.40 16.70 8.45
N LYS A 25 -8.32 16.44 9.18
CA LYS A 25 -7.03 16.03 8.63
C LYS A 25 -6.76 14.53 8.74
N VAL A 26 -7.72 13.78 9.24
CA VAL A 26 -7.58 12.34 9.49
C VAL A 26 -8.73 11.59 8.83
N ALA A 27 -8.38 10.50 8.17
CA ALA A 27 -9.34 9.49 7.75
C ALA A 27 -8.85 8.11 8.17
N TYR A 28 -9.77 7.25 8.56
CA TYR A 28 -9.44 5.85 8.82
C TYR A 28 -10.58 4.91 8.45
N CYS A 29 -10.21 3.68 8.15
CA CYS A 29 -11.07 2.50 8.15
C CYS A 29 -10.38 1.40 8.93
N ILE A 30 -11.10 0.81 9.87
CA ILE A 30 -10.67 -0.36 10.64
C ILE A 30 -11.73 -1.44 10.43
N THR A 31 -11.31 -2.60 9.97
CA THR A 31 -12.21 -3.73 9.76
C THR A 31 -11.82 -4.86 10.71
N ASP A 32 -12.76 -5.22 11.59
CA ASP A 32 -12.67 -6.47 12.35
C ASP A 32 -13.09 -7.61 11.40
N LEU A 33 -12.09 -8.37 10.98
CA LEU A 33 -12.28 -9.43 9.98
C LEU A 33 -12.98 -10.66 10.56
N GLU A 34 -12.88 -10.89 11.87
CA GLU A 34 -13.54 -12.00 12.54
C GLU A 34 -15.06 -11.77 12.63
N HIS A 35 -15.47 -10.54 12.97
CA HIS A 35 -16.87 -10.18 13.18
C HIS A 35 -17.48 -9.41 12.00
N ASN A 36 -16.67 -9.11 10.97
CA ASN A 36 -17.06 -8.30 9.83
C ASN A 36 -17.68 -6.95 10.22
N ILE A 37 -17.03 -6.27 11.17
CA ILE A 37 -17.43 -4.94 11.66
C ILE A 37 -16.44 -3.92 11.14
N LYS A 38 -16.96 -2.84 10.56
CA LYS A 38 -16.18 -1.73 10.04
C LYS A 38 -16.39 -0.47 10.89
N TYR A 39 -15.28 0.11 11.34
CA TYR A 39 -15.22 1.42 11.96
C TYR A 39 -14.55 2.38 10.99
N SER A 40 -15.15 3.55 10.77
CA SER A 40 -14.59 4.50 9.82
C SER A 40 -14.88 5.95 10.21
N MET A 41 -14.00 6.83 9.77
CA MET A 41 -14.17 8.28 9.86
C MET A 41 -13.56 8.92 8.61
N ASN A 42 -14.30 9.83 7.97
CA ASN A 42 -13.87 10.54 6.76
C ASN A 42 -13.38 9.58 5.65
N GLU A 43 -13.95 8.39 5.61
CA GLU A 43 -13.48 7.27 4.78
C GLU A 43 -13.57 7.52 3.27
N LYS A 44 -14.34 8.53 2.87
CA LYS A 44 -14.49 8.95 1.47
C LYS A 44 -13.66 10.18 1.10
N ASP A 45 -13.04 10.83 2.09
CA ASP A 45 -12.23 12.00 1.87
C ASP A 45 -10.94 11.62 1.09
N GLU A 46 -10.58 12.46 0.14
CA GLU A 46 -9.43 12.23 -0.72
C GLU A 46 -8.14 12.76 -0.10
N PHE A 47 -7.11 11.93 -0.10
CA PHE A 47 -5.76 12.24 0.37
C PHE A 47 -4.73 11.89 -0.69
N ILE A 48 -3.59 12.56 -0.65
CA ILE A 48 -2.42 12.12 -1.41
C ILE A 48 -2.00 10.75 -0.89
N ALA A 49 -1.94 9.76 -1.79
CA ALA A 49 -1.61 8.39 -1.42
C ALA A 49 -0.15 8.20 -1.04
N ALA A 50 0.74 9.05 -1.55
CA ALA A 50 2.18 8.87 -1.41
C ALA A 50 2.57 7.43 -1.78
N SER A 51 3.45 6.80 -1.02
CA SER A 51 3.96 5.46 -1.33
C SER A 51 2.98 4.30 -1.05
N ILE A 52 1.79 4.55 -0.50
CA ILE A 52 0.85 3.43 -0.27
C ILE A 52 0.27 2.85 -1.57
N TYR A 53 0.38 3.54 -2.71
CA TYR A 53 0.06 2.98 -4.03
C TYR A 53 0.88 1.72 -4.36
N LYS A 54 2.04 1.56 -3.73
CA LYS A 54 2.95 0.44 -3.97
C LYS A 54 2.38 -0.90 -3.50
N LEU A 55 1.44 -0.88 -2.56
CA LEU A 55 0.78 -2.10 -2.09
C LEU A 55 -0.07 -2.76 -3.18
N PRO A 56 -1.08 -2.10 -3.76
CA PRO A 56 -1.82 -2.71 -4.87
C PRO A 56 -0.96 -2.95 -6.11
N LEU A 57 0.07 -2.15 -6.35
CA LEU A 57 1.04 -2.42 -7.41
C LEU A 57 1.75 -3.77 -7.21
N ALA A 58 2.23 -4.05 -6.01
CA ALA A 58 2.82 -5.36 -5.68
C ALA A 58 1.81 -6.49 -5.87
N MET A 59 0.57 -6.31 -5.41
CA MET A 59 -0.49 -7.31 -5.56
C MET A 59 -0.73 -7.68 -7.04
N LEU A 60 -0.74 -6.70 -7.94
CA LEU A 60 -0.88 -6.94 -9.39
C LEU A 60 0.23 -7.86 -9.94
N TYR A 61 1.45 -7.69 -9.47
CA TYR A 61 2.57 -8.54 -9.91
C TYR A 61 2.52 -9.94 -9.28
N TYR A 62 2.10 -10.07 -8.03
CA TYR A 62 1.84 -11.40 -7.45
C TYR A 62 0.72 -12.13 -8.18
N ASP A 63 -0.34 -11.42 -8.59
CA ASP A 63 -1.38 -12.01 -9.43
C ASP A 63 -0.81 -12.53 -10.76
N LYS A 64 0.03 -11.74 -11.44
CA LYS A 64 0.69 -12.14 -12.68
C LYS A 64 1.62 -13.35 -12.51
N VAL A 65 2.30 -13.45 -11.37
CA VAL A 65 3.11 -14.63 -11.04
C VAL A 65 2.20 -15.84 -10.81
N ASN A 66 1.13 -15.70 -10.08
CA ASN A 66 0.18 -16.79 -9.82
C ASN A 66 -0.53 -17.26 -11.09
N GLU A 67 -0.76 -16.38 -12.05
CA GLU A 67 -1.32 -16.67 -13.36
C GLU A 67 -0.29 -17.25 -14.36
N GLY A 68 0.99 -17.27 -13.99
CA GLY A 68 2.08 -17.80 -14.81
C GLY A 68 2.59 -16.86 -15.90
N GLU A 69 2.20 -15.57 -15.88
CA GLU A 69 2.70 -14.55 -16.82
C GLU A 69 4.17 -14.22 -16.53
N TYR A 70 4.52 -14.13 -15.25
CA TYR A 70 5.90 -13.95 -14.77
C TYR A 70 6.28 -15.02 -13.75
N THR A 71 7.58 -15.11 -13.47
CA THR A 71 8.13 -15.76 -12.28
C THR A 71 8.87 -14.72 -11.45
N LEU A 72 9.19 -15.04 -10.21
CA LEU A 72 9.99 -14.16 -9.37
C LEU A 72 11.41 -13.93 -9.92
N ASP A 73 11.89 -14.79 -10.80
CA ASP A 73 13.18 -14.65 -11.49
C ASP A 73 13.07 -13.87 -12.82
N SER A 74 11.86 -13.53 -13.26
CA SER A 74 11.67 -12.66 -14.43
C SER A 74 12.36 -11.32 -14.19
N THR A 75 13.01 -10.77 -15.23
CA THR A 75 13.81 -9.57 -15.09
C THR A 75 13.22 -8.37 -15.82
N PHE A 76 13.49 -7.18 -15.30
CA PHE A 76 13.09 -5.90 -15.85
C PHE A 76 14.31 -4.99 -15.94
N THR A 77 14.39 -4.20 -17.00
CA THR A 77 15.53 -3.30 -17.23
C THR A 77 15.44 -2.08 -16.32
N TYR A 78 16.49 -1.80 -15.55
CA TYR A 78 16.66 -0.54 -14.84
C TYR A 78 17.21 0.53 -15.79
N SER A 79 16.35 1.42 -16.27
CA SER A 79 16.74 2.47 -17.22
C SER A 79 17.25 3.76 -16.55
N GLY A 80 17.01 3.92 -15.26
CA GLY A 80 17.23 5.19 -14.55
C GLY A 80 16.21 6.26 -14.88
N TYR A 81 15.17 5.95 -15.64
CA TYR A 81 14.10 6.88 -15.97
C TYR A 81 13.31 7.26 -14.72
N MET A 82 13.07 8.54 -14.52
CA MET A 82 12.42 9.10 -13.33
C MET A 82 13.11 8.70 -12.01
N HIS A 83 14.44 8.54 -12.04
CA HIS A 83 15.19 8.20 -10.83
C HIS A 83 14.91 9.17 -9.68
N GLU A 84 14.69 8.62 -8.50
CA GLU A 84 14.55 9.34 -7.23
C GLU A 84 15.53 8.78 -6.21
N ASP A 85 16.19 9.66 -5.45
CA ASP A 85 17.22 9.30 -4.47
C ASP A 85 16.67 8.61 -3.21
N ALA A 86 15.63 7.82 -3.34
CA ALA A 86 15.01 7.09 -2.24
C ALA A 86 14.91 5.61 -2.58
N GLY A 87 15.50 4.77 -1.75
CA GLY A 87 15.50 3.32 -1.92
C GLY A 87 16.89 2.76 -2.18
N VAL A 88 16.96 1.51 -2.62
CA VAL A 88 18.19 0.71 -2.72
C VAL A 88 18.50 0.20 -4.13
N ILE A 89 17.53 0.23 -5.05
CA ILE A 89 17.73 -0.27 -6.43
C ILE A 89 18.91 0.44 -7.11
N SER A 90 18.98 1.76 -7.02
CA SER A 90 20.04 2.54 -7.65
C SER A 90 21.43 2.29 -7.07
N SER A 91 21.54 1.83 -5.83
CA SER A 91 22.81 1.45 -5.21
C SER A 91 23.21 0.01 -5.54
N ASP A 92 22.24 -0.88 -5.72
CA ASP A 92 22.48 -2.31 -5.94
C ASP A 92 22.66 -2.65 -7.42
N TYR A 93 22.04 -1.87 -8.31
CA TYR A 93 22.03 -2.09 -9.75
C TYR A 93 22.47 -0.87 -10.55
N GLY A 94 23.33 -1.07 -11.54
CA GLY A 94 23.66 -0.03 -12.51
C GLY A 94 22.57 0.18 -13.56
N ILE A 95 22.53 1.36 -14.18
CA ILE A 95 21.67 1.63 -15.33
C ILE A 95 21.96 0.63 -16.44
N GLY A 96 20.90 0.05 -17.01
CA GLY A 96 20.95 -1.01 -18.03
C GLY A 96 20.95 -2.42 -17.46
N SER A 97 21.05 -2.59 -16.15
CA SER A 97 20.98 -3.90 -15.49
C SER A 97 19.59 -4.52 -15.63
N GLN A 98 19.56 -5.86 -15.63
CA GLN A 98 18.34 -6.64 -15.50
C GLN A 98 18.10 -6.93 -14.02
N VAL A 99 16.97 -6.45 -13.49
CA VAL A 99 16.62 -6.60 -12.07
C VAL A 99 15.55 -7.67 -11.93
N PRO A 100 15.77 -8.70 -11.09
CA PRO A 100 14.76 -9.73 -10.85
C PRO A 100 13.49 -9.15 -10.22
N LEU A 101 12.34 -9.69 -10.58
CA LEU A 101 11.05 -9.28 -10.01
C LEU A 101 11.03 -9.44 -8.48
N SER A 102 11.66 -10.49 -7.95
CA SER A 102 11.78 -10.69 -6.51
C SER A 102 12.43 -9.50 -5.80
N ASP A 103 13.52 -8.96 -6.36
CA ASP A 103 14.23 -7.81 -5.78
C ASP A 103 13.38 -6.53 -5.90
N LEU A 104 12.73 -6.32 -7.05
CA LEU A 104 11.83 -5.20 -7.25
C LEU A 104 10.68 -5.20 -6.23
N LEU A 105 10.04 -6.34 -6.00
CA LEU A 105 8.93 -6.47 -5.05
C LEU A 105 9.39 -6.32 -3.59
N ASN A 106 10.54 -6.88 -3.23
CA ASN A 106 11.12 -6.72 -1.90
C ASN A 106 11.42 -5.24 -1.63
N ASP A 107 12.15 -4.59 -2.53
CA ASP A 107 12.58 -3.22 -2.34
C ASP A 107 11.40 -2.23 -2.40
N LEU A 108 10.40 -2.51 -3.24
CA LEU A 108 9.16 -1.74 -3.34
C LEU A 108 8.43 -1.64 -1.98
N ILE A 109 8.36 -2.73 -1.24
CA ILE A 109 7.58 -2.83 -0.01
C ILE A 109 8.42 -2.57 1.23
N ILE A 110 9.59 -3.21 1.36
CA ILE A 110 10.44 -3.11 2.55
C ILE A 110 11.05 -1.71 2.67
N TYR A 111 11.60 -1.19 1.57
CA TYR A 111 12.30 0.11 1.54
C TYR A 111 11.48 1.22 0.90
N SER A 112 10.27 0.91 0.44
CA SER A 112 9.44 1.88 -0.29
C SER A 112 10.18 2.49 -1.49
N ASP A 113 10.95 1.68 -2.22
CA ASP A 113 11.81 2.11 -3.32
C ASP A 113 10.98 2.72 -4.47
N ASN A 114 11.31 3.96 -4.85
CA ASN A 114 10.60 4.68 -5.90
C ASN A 114 11.00 4.19 -7.30
N ASP A 115 12.26 3.83 -7.50
CA ASP A 115 12.71 3.31 -8.80
C ASP A 115 12.07 1.95 -9.10
N ALA A 116 11.94 1.08 -8.09
CA ALA A 116 11.19 -0.16 -8.22
C ALA A 116 9.72 0.10 -8.61
N GLY A 117 9.09 1.10 -7.99
CA GLY A 117 7.74 1.54 -8.34
C GLY A 117 7.63 1.97 -9.80
N HIS A 118 8.53 2.83 -10.25
CA HIS A 118 8.56 3.33 -11.64
C HIS A 118 8.74 2.18 -12.64
N ILE A 119 9.71 1.29 -12.42
CA ILE A 119 9.95 0.13 -13.28
C ILE A 119 8.66 -0.70 -13.42
N LEU A 120 8.00 -0.99 -12.31
CA LEU A 120 6.85 -1.87 -12.30
C LEU A 120 5.61 -1.23 -12.93
N TYR A 121 5.25 0.02 -12.60
CA TYR A 121 4.07 0.61 -13.23
C TYR A 121 4.30 0.98 -14.69
N GLU A 122 5.52 1.40 -15.08
CA GLU A 122 5.84 1.61 -16.49
C GLU A 122 5.72 0.33 -17.31
N ASN A 123 6.10 -0.81 -16.75
CA ASN A 123 5.92 -2.10 -17.40
C ASN A 123 4.44 -2.53 -17.56
N LEU A 124 3.54 -1.96 -16.77
CA LEU A 124 2.09 -2.15 -16.96
C LEU A 124 1.52 -1.31 -18.11
N GLY A 125 2.30 -0.41 -18.68
CA GLY A 125 1.89 0.55 -19.70
C GLY A 125 1.89 1.99 -19.21
N GLY A 126 2.18 2.23 -17.93
CA GLY A 126 2.28 3.53 -17.31
C GLY A 126 1.36 3.72 -16.11
N TRP A 127 1.39 4.92 -15.55
CA TRP A 127 0.65 5.26 -14.34
C TRP A 127 -0.87 5.12 -14.50
N LYS A 128 -1.40 5.52 -15.67
CA LYS A 128 -2.84 5.41 -15.96
C LYS A 128 -3.27 3.94 -15.98
N GLU A 129 -2.52 3.09 -16.65
CA GLU A 129 -2.78 1.65 -16.76
C GLU A 129 -2.71 0.97 -15.40
N TYR A 130 -1.75 1.36 -14.54
CA TYR A 130 -1.71 0.94 -13.16
C TYR A 130 -3.00 1.32 -12.41
N LYS A 131 -3.44 2.58 -12.52
CA LYS A 131 -4.65 3.07 -11.84
C LYS A 131 -5.91 2.31 -12.28
N GLU A 132 -6.01 1.98 -13.54
CA GLU A 132 -7.10 1.15 -14.06
C GLU A 132 -7.01 -0.28 -13.53
N ALA A 133 -5.83 -0.88 -13.55
CA ALA A 133 -5.63 -2.26 -13.12
C ALA A 133 -5.92 -2.49 -11.63
N MET A 134 -5.52 -1.55 -10.74
CA MET A 134 -5.71 -1.69 -9.30
C MET A 134 -7.20 -1.66 -8.89
N THR A 135 -8.09 -1.18 -9.73
CA THR A 135 -9.52 -1.12 -9.43
C THR A 135 -10.16 -2.51 -9.26
N LYS A 136 -9.48 -3.57 -9.68
CA LYS A 136 -9.94 -4.95 -9.41
C LYS A 136 -10.03 -5.28 -7.91
N TYR A 137 -9.34 -4.52 -7.05
CA TYR A 137 -9.30 -4.75 -5.60
C TYR A 137 -10.32 -3.94 -4.82
N THR A 138 -11.03 -3.02 -5.47
CA THR A 138 -11.93 -2.09 -4.77
C THR A 138 -13.09 -1.65 -5.66
N ASP A 139 -14.27 -1.51 -5.04
CA ASP A 139 -15.43 -0.83 -5.64
C ASP A 139 -15.55 0.61 -5.15
N SER A 140 -14.64 1.07 -4.28
CA SER A 140 -14.67 2.37 -3.61
C SER A 140 -13.69 3.35 -4.27
N ILE A 141 -13.91 3.67 -5.55
CA ILE A 141 -13.11 4.66 -6.29
C ILE A 141 -13.69 6.05 -6.04
N SER A 142 -12.81 7.00 -5.65
CA SER A 142 -13.21 8.37 -5.40
C SER A 142 -13.47 9.16 -6.70
N GLU A 143 -14.20 10.28 -6.58
CA GLU A 143 -14.60 11.11 -7.73
C GLU A 143 -13.42 11.58 -8.57
N ASN A 144 -12.35 12.03 -7.91
CA ASN A 144 -11.17 12.56 -8.58
C ASN A 144 -10.04 11.54 -8.82
N TYR A 145 -10.31 10.26 -8.60
CA TYR A 145 -9.29 9.21 -8.72
C TYR A 145 -8.56 9.21 -10.07
N TYR A 146 -9.29 9.40 -11.17
CA TYR A 146 -8.70 9.40 -12.52
C TYR A 146 -8.16 10.76 -12.97
N THR A 147 -8.58 11.84 -12.34
CA THR A 147 -8.20 13.22 -12.72
C THR A 147 -7.06 13.78 -11.89
N MET A 148 -6.93 13.37 -10.64
CA MET A 148 -5.79 13.68 -9.79
C MET A 148 -4.68 12.65 -9.98
N ASP A 149 -3.44 13.04 -9.73
CA ASP A 149 -2.28 12.19 -9.96
C ASP A 149 -2.27 10.96 -9.03
N ASN A 150 -1.97 11.15 -7.77
CA ASN A 150 -1.82 10.07 -6.81
C ASN A 150 -2.73 10.29 -5.60
N VAL A 151 -4.00 9.96 -5.75
CA VAL A 151 -5.05 10.15 -4.74
C VAL A 151 -5.63 8.83 -4.28
N THR A 152 -6.00 8.76 -3.01
CA THR A 152 -6.71 7.62 -2.42
C THR A 152 -7.70 8.07 -1.34
N THR A 153 -8.50 7.14 -0.86
CA THR A 153 -9.35 7.27 0.32
C THR A 153 -9.09 6.14 1.29
N ALA A 154 -9.43 6.32 2.56
CA ALA A 154 -9.36 5.25 3.54
C ALA A 154 -10.25 4.06 3.13
N ASN A 155 -11.39 4.33 2.49
CA ASN A 155 -12.28 3.30 1.96
C ASN A 155 -11.62 2.44 0.88
N THR A 156 -10.97 3.08 -0.09
CA THR A 156 -10.23 2.38 -1.15
C THR A 156 -9.16 1.46 -0.55
N MET A 157 -8.37 1.98 0.38
CA MET A 157 -7.27 1.21 0.98
C MET A 157 -7.79 0.12 1.92
N ASN A 158 -8.93 0.32 2.59
CA ASN A 158 -9.57 -0.74 3.36
C ASN A 158 -10.00 -1.91 2.46
N ASP A 159 -10.56 -1.63 1.29
CA ASP A 159 -10.90 -2.66 0.32
C ASP A 159 -9.66 -3.43 -0.16
N VAL A 160 -8.57 -2.71 -0.44
CA VAL A 160 -7.30 -3.31 -0.87
C VAL A 160 -6.74 -4.26 0.18
N VAL A 161 -6.65 -3.83 1.44
CA VAL A 161 -6.10 -4.68 2.52
C VAL A 161 -7.05 -5.83 2.90
N THR A 162 -8.34 -5.64 2.76
CA THR A 162 -9.33 -6.71 2.96
C THR A 162 -9.21 -7.77 1.86
N TYR A 163 -9.07 -7.34 0.60
CA TYR A 163 -8.80 -8.26 -0.50
C TYR A 163 -7.52 -9.06 -0.28
N LEU A 164 -6.44 -8.39 0.11
CA LEU A 164 -5.18 -9.02 0.45
C LEU A 164 -5.35 -10.10 1.54
N TYR A 165 -6.07 -9.78 2.59
CA TYR A 165 -6.31 -10.72 3.69
C TYR A 165 -7.17 -11.91 3.25
N ASP A 166 -8.24 -11.67 2.52
CA ASP A 166 -9.15 -12.73 2.04
C ASP A 166 -8.45 -13.70 1.08
N HIS A 167 -7.41 -13.23 0.38
CA HIS A 167 -6.60 -14.02 -0.57
C HIS A 167 -5.17 -14.22 -0.09
N LYS A 168 -4.91 -14.17 1.21
CA LYS A 168 -3.56 -14.16 1.82
C LYS A 168 -2.66 -15.32 1.38
N GLU A 169 -3.24 -16.46 1.03
CA GLU A 169 -2.48 -17.60 0.53
C GLU A 169 -1.78 -17.31 -0.81
N ASP A 170 -2.37 -16.43 -1.63
CA ASP A 170 -1.82 -16.01 -2.92
C ASP A 170 -0.75 -14.91 -2.78
N TYR A 171 -0.65 -14.29 -1.59
CA TYR A 171 0.22 -13.14 -1.32
C TYR A 171 1.22 -13.37 -0.18
N LYS A 172 1.60 -14.61 0.11
CA LYS A 172 2.50 -14.94 1.23
C LYS A 172 3.82 -14.16 1.20
N GLY A 173 4.44 -14.06 0.03
CA GLY A 173 5.69 -13.31 -0.14
C GLY A 173 5.51 -11.82 0.10
N LEU A 174 4.41 -11.24 -0.35
CA LEU A 174 4.07 -9.84 -0.11
C LEU A 174 3.85 -9.57 1.38
N ILE A 175 3.06 -10.39 2.06
CA ILE A 175 2.78 -10.25 3.49
C ILE A 175 4.08 -10.35 4.30
N LYS A 176 4.98 -11.27 3.94
CA LYS A 176 6.31 -11.36 4.55
C LYS A 176 7.12 -10.07 4.40
N ASN A 177 7.13 -9.47 3.19
CA ASN A 177 7.78 -8.19 2.97
C ASN A 177 7.15 -7.07 3.81
N MET A 178 5.83 -7.07 3.95
CA MET A 178 5.12 -6.08 4.78
C MET A 178 5.45 -6.22 6.27
N GLU A 179 5.71 -7.42 6.76
CA GLU A 179 6.17 -7.67 8.14
C GLU A 179 7.61 -7.16 8.37
N GLU A 180 8.43 -7.11 7.32
CA GLU A 180 9.80 -6.61 7.36
C GLU A 180 9.91 -5.09 7.11
N ALA A 181 8.80 -4.44 6.73
CA ALA A 181 8.78 -3.00 6.42
C ALA A 181 8.76 -2.16 7.71
N GLU A 182 9.84 -1.40 7.97
CA GLU A 182 9.97 -0.44 9.07
C GLU A 182 9.44 -0.96 10.42
N PRO A 183 9.94 -2.09 10.92
CA PRO A 183 9.45 -2.67 12.17
C PRO A 183 9.69 -1.71 13.34
N GLY A 184 8.65 -1.50 14.16
CA GLY A 184 8.69 -0.62 15.32
C GLY A 184 8.51 0.86 15.03
N GLU A 185 8.27 1.28 13.79
CA GLU A 185 8.18 2.69 13.42
C GLU A 185 6.74 3.22 13.24
N TYR A 186 5.81 2.36 12.84
CA TYR A 186 4.44 2.78 12.53
C TYR A 186 3.40 2.04 13.37
N LEU A 187 2.56 1.21 12.75
CA LEU A 187 1.44 0.56 13.42
C LEU A 187 1.85 -0.39 14.55
N ASP A 188 3.06 -0.93 14.47
CA ASP A 188 3.61 -1.87 15.46
C ASP A 188 4.55 -1.21 16.48
N ARG A 189 4.67 0.13 16.47
CA ARG A 189 5.67 0.88 17.29
C ARG A 189 5.60 0.56 18.78
N ASP A 190 4.39 0.44 19.31
CA ASP A 190 4.16 0.26 20.74
C ASP A 190 3.66 -1.16 21.08
N THR A 191 3.91 -2.14 20.22
CA THR A 191 3.50 -3.53 20.39
C THR A 191 4.67 -4.49 20.18
N GLN A 192 4.54 -5.71 20.75
CA GLN A 192 5.46 -6.82 20.50
C GLN A 192 5.00 -7.70 19.32
N LEU A 193 3.89 -7.33 18.68
CA LEU A 193 3.34 -8.07 17.55
C LEU A 193 4.04 -7.66 16.26
N SER A 194 4.37 -8.62 15.41
CA SER A 194 4.75 -8.37 14.03
C SER A 194 3.48 -8.04 13.24
N MET A 195 3.45 -6.87 12.63
CA MET A 195 2.29 -6.38 11.87
C MET A 195 2.70 -6.14 10.42
N PRO A 196 2.09 -6.84 9.45
CA PRO A 196 2.25 -6.48 8.05
C PRO A 196 1.77 -5.06 7.80
N GLN A 197 2.63 -4.19 7.25
CA GLN A 197 2.33 -2.79 7.07
C GLN A 197 2.93 -2.22 5.79
N LYS A 198 2.32 -1.16 5.27
CA LYS A 198 2.89 -0.30 4.23
C LYS A 198 2.58 1.14 4.57
N TYR A 199 3.60 1.94 4.66
CA TYR A 199 3.50 3.36 4.91
C TYR A 199 3.67 4.19 3.63
N GLY A 200 3.26 5.44 3.70
CA GLY A 200 3.54 6.44 2.69
C GLY A 200 3.66 7.81 3.36
N MET A 201 4.64 8.59 2.95
CA MET A 201 4.84 9.96 3.42
C MET A 201 4.93 10.90 2.22
N TYR A 202 4.31 12.05 2.36
CA TYR A 202 4.41 13.16 1.43
C TYR A 202 4.72 14.43 2.22
N ASP A 203 5.88 15.00 1.97
CA ASP A 203 6.28 16.25 2.60
C ASP A 203 5.82 17.40 1.70
N SER A 204 4.76 18.08 2.11
CA SER A 204 4.36 19.33 1.46
C SER A 204 5.25 20.45 2.05
N ALA A 205 6.31 20.78 1.35
CA ALA A 205 7.11 21.95 1.67
C ALA A 205 6.28 23.24 1.60
#